data_f9cccd8dc7fce2ca963f870cefdb8ac5
#
_entry.id   f9cccd8dc7fce2ca963f870cefdb8ac5
#
_cell.length_a   1.000
_cell.length_b   1.000
_cell.length_c   1.000
_cell.angle_alpha   90.00
_cell.angle_beta   90.00
_cell.angle_gamma   90.00
#
_symmetry.space_group_name_H-M   'P 1'
#
loop_
_entity.id
_entity.type
_entity.pdbx_description
1 polymer ?
#
loop_
_entity_poly.entity_id
_entity_poly.type
_entity_poly.pdbx_seq_one_letter_code
_entity_poly.pdbx_strand_id
1 'polypeptide(L)'
;MVIVVFEFEPDETLKDRYFELAAVLLEEVEKIDGFISVERVESISNPGRYVSLSTWQNMAAVNRWREQLDHSQAQDEAKSRKLFLNYRIRVAEVDRDYGPS
;
A
#
# COMPACT_ATOMS: atom_id res chain seq x y z
N MET A 1 -17.30 1.57 -1.74
CA MET A 1 -16.05 0.88 -1.39
C MET A 1 -14.97 1.24 -2.39
N VAL A 2 -13.77 1.51 -1.90
CA VAL A 2 -12.64 1.96 -2.71
C VAL A 2 -11.49 0.98 -2.54
N ILE A 3 -10.77 0.70 -3.61
CA ILE A 3 -9.53 -0.07 -3.55
C ILE A 3 -8.36 0.82 -3.97
N VAL A 4 -7.19 0.57 -3.36
CA VAL A 4 -5.93 1.18 -3.75
C VAL A 4 -5.00 0.08 -4.18
N VAL A 5 -4.51 0.16 -5.42
CA VAL A 5 -3.58 -0.80 -5.99
C VAL A 5 -2.21 -0.11 -6.08
N PHE A 6 -1.30 -0.55 -5.23
CA PHE A 6 0.07 -0.05 -5.19
C PHE A 6 1.01 -1.10 -5.75
N GLU A 7 1.46 -0.90 -6.99
CA GLU A 7 2.44 -1.76 -7.64
C GLU A 7 3.82 -1.16 -7.43
N PHE A 8 4.80 -1.97 -7.02
CA PHE A 8 6.14 -1.43 -6.76
C PHE A 8 7.22 -2.47 -6.96
N GLU A 9 8.42 -1.96 -7.26
CA GLU A 9 9.62 -2.77 -7.33
C GLU A 9 10.63 -2.18 -6.35
N PRO A 10 10.87 -2.86 -5.20
CA PRO A 10 11.84 -2.36 -4.23
C PRO A 10 13.26 -2.52 -4.75
N ASP A 11 14.14 -1.60 -4.36
CA ASP A 11 15.57 -1.77 -4.57
C ASP A 11 16.03 -3.04 -3.86
N GLU A 12 16.71 -3.92 -4.56
CA GLU A 12 17.10 -5.25 -4.05
C GLU A 12 17.94 -5.14 -2.78
N THR A 13 18.79 -4.12 -2.67
CA THR A 13 19.66 -3.91 -1.52
C THR A 13 18.94 -3.34 -0.31
N LEU A 14 17.75 -2.74 -0.51
CA LEU A 14 16.97 -2.08 0.54
C LEU A 14 15.64 -2.79 0.82
N LYS A 15 15.42 -3.94 0.20
CA LYS A 15 14.16 -4.68 0.27
C LYS A 15 13.77 -5.05 1.70
N ASP A 16 14.71 -5.55 2.49
CA ASP A 16 14.45 -5.95 3.87
C ASP A 16 14.03 -4.72 4.71
N ARG A 17 14.69 -3.60 4.50
CA ARG A 17 14.32 -2.36 5.17
C ARG A 17 12.94 -1.89 4.78
N TYR A 18 12.57 -2.03 3.51
CA TYR A 18 11.21 -1.73 3.06
C TYR A 18 10.17 -2.55 3.84
N PHE A 19 10.39 -3.85 3.99
CA PHE A 19 9.45 -4.71 4.69
C PHE A 19 9.35 -4.39 6.18
N GLU A 20 10.43 -3.96 6.81
CA GLU A 20 10.39 -3.47 8.19
C GLU A 20 9.51 -2.22 8.30
N LEU A 21 9.68 -1.25 7.40
CA LEU A 21 8.88 -0.03 7.37
C LEU A 21 7.41 -0.33 7.06
N ALA A 22 7.15 -1.27 6.16
CA ALA A 22 5.80 -1.68 5.82
C ALA A 22 5.07 -2.30 7.03
N ALA A 23 5.77 -3.04 7.88
CA ALA A 23 5.20 -3.59 9.10
C ALA A 23 4.78 -2.49 10.08
N VAL A 24 5.59 -1.44 10.21
CA VAL A 24 5.24 -0.27 11.03
C VAL A 24 4.00 0.43 10.48
N LEU A 25 3.96 0.65 9.16
CA LEU A 25 2.83 1.31 8.50
C LEU A 25 1.55 0.47 8.59
N LEU A 26 1.67 -0.86 8.60
CA LEU A 26 0.51 -1.74 8.76
C LEU A 26 -0.18 -1.51 10.10
N GLU A 27 0.59 -1.39 11.18
CA GLU A 27 0.02 -1.09 12.50
C GLU A 27 -0.73 0.24 12.52
N GLU A 28 -0.22 1.24 11.81
CA GLU A 28 -0.84 2.55 11.72
C GLU A 28 -2.11 2.55 10.87
N VAL A 29 -2.06 1.89 9.70
CA VAL A 29 -3.21 1.87 8.76
C VAL A 29 -4.42 1.15 9.35
N GLU A 30 -4.20 0.12 10.14
CA GLU A 30 -5.27 -0.64 10.78
C GLU A 30 -6.12 0.22 11.74
N LYS A 31 -5.56 1.33 12.21
CA LYS A 31 -6.24 2.27 13.11
C LYS A 31 -7.05 3.33 12.38
N ILE A 32 -6.94 3.42 11.06
CA ILE A 32 -7.67 4.42 10.28
C ILE A 32 -9.13 4.03 10.17
N ASP A 33 -10.02 4.94 10.56
CA ASP A 33 -11.46 4.75 10.42
C ASP A 33 -11.81 4.58 8.94
N GLY A 34 -12.49 3.48 8.62
CA GLY A 34 -12.86 3.13 7.24
C GLY A 34 -11.87 2.25 6.52
N PHE A 35 -10.75 1.90 7.12
CA PHE A 35 -9.86 0.87 6.58
C PHE A 35 -10.51 -0.51 6.73
N ILE A 36 -10.47 -1.32 5.66
CA ILE A 36 -11.06 -2.66 5.68
C ILE A 36 -9.98 -3.74 5.69
N SER A 37 -9.08 -3.73 4.70
CA SER A 37 -8.07 -4.78 4.58
C SER A 37 -6.90 -4.35 3.71
N VAL A 38 -5.79 -5.05 3.85
CA VAL A 38 -4.64 -4.94 2.95
C VAL A 38 -4.00 -6.30 2.77
N GLU A 39 -3.60 -6.58 1.55
CA GLU A 39 -2.86 -7.77 1.20
C GLU A 39 -1.72 -7.39 0.27
N ARG A 40 -0.54 -7.97 0.51
CA ARG A 40 0.61 -7.78 -0.36
C ARG A 40 0.94 -9.10 -1.02
N VAL A 41 1.13 -9.07 -2.34
CA VAL A 41 1.46 -10.26 -3.13
C VAL A 41 2.68 -9.97 -3.99
N GLU A 42 3.39 -11.02 -4.36
CA GLU A 42 4.48 -10.93 -5.32
C GLU A 42 3.97 -11.35 -6.69
N SER A 43 4.39 -10.65 -7.74
CA SER A 43 4.01 -10.97 -9.11
C SER A 43 4.64 -12.28 -9.55
N ILE A 44 3.84 -13.19 -10.08
CA ILE A 44 4.34 -14.44 -10.68
C ILE A 44 4.99 -14.16 -12.04
N SER A 45 4.40 -13.23 -12.80
CA SER A 45 4.89 -12.86 -14.14
C SER A 45 6.19 -12.08 -14.10
N ASN A 46 6.38 -11.27 -13.05
CA ASN A 46 7.56 -10.41 -12.90
C ASN A 46 8.11 -10.55 -11.48
N PRO A 47 8.90 -11.59 -11.19
CA PRO A 47 9.49 -11.80 -9.86
C PRO A 47 10.27 -10.56 -9.40
N GLY A 48 10.14 -10.22 -8.13
CA GLY A 48 10.73 -9.00 -7.56
C GLY A 48 9.80 -7.79 -7.61
N ARG A 49 8.66 -7.91 -8.28
CA ARG A 49 7.62 -6.89 -8.31
C ARG A 49 6.49 -7.30 -7.38
N TYR A 50 6.00 -6.34 -6.61
CA TYR A 50 4.97 -6.57 -5.59
C TYR A 50 3.74 -5.71 -5.84
N VAL A 51 2.61 -6.17 -5.31
CA VAL A 51 1.36 -5.42 -5.33
C VAL A 51 0.80 -5.40 -3.91
N SER A 52 0.52 -4.21 -3.40
CA SER A 52 -0.25 -4.02 -2.18
C SER A 52 -1.66 -3.63 -2.59
N LEU A 53 -2.63 -4.45 -2.23
CA LEU A 53 -4.05 -4.20 -2.49
C LEU A 53 -4.74 -3.87 -1.19
N SER A 54 -5.22 -2.64 -1.04
CA SER A 54 -5.96 -2.23 0.14
C SER A 54 -7.40 -1.88 -0.20
N THR A 55 -8.29 -2.13 0.74
CA THR A 55 -9.73 -1.92 0.60
C THR A 55 -10.20 -0.98 1.69
N TRP A 56 -11.09 -0.05 1.34
CA TRP A 56 -11.52 1.06 2.16
C TRP A 56 -13.02 1.28 2.01
N GLN A 57 -13.69 1.75 3.06
CA GLN A 57 -15.13 2.02 3.00
C GLN A 57 -15.46 3.13 2.01
N ASN A 58 -14.63 4.18 1.93
CA ASN A 58 -14.86 5.34 1.08
C ASN A 58 -13.57 6.13 0.82
N MET A 59 -13.65 7.11 -0.05
CA MET A 59 -12.49 7.98 -0.36
C MET A 59 -12.03 8.81 0.83
N ALA A 60 -12.92 9.19 1.72
CA ALA A 60 -12.54 9.94 2.92
C ALA A 60 -11.53 9.16 3.78
N ALA A 61 -11.71 7.84 3.90
CA ALA A 61 -10.78 6.98 4.62
C ALA A 61 -9.42 6.92 3.92
N VAL A 62 -9.40 6.78 2.60
CA VAL A 62 -8.16 6.81 1.81
C VAL A 62 -7.43 8.13 2.00
N ASN A 63 -8.16 9.24 1.98
CA ASN A 63 -7.57 10.57 2.17
C ASN A 63 -7.01 10.77 3.58
N ARG A 64 -7.66 10.22 4.61
CA ARG A 64 -7.13 10.24 5.98
C ARG A 64 -5.79 9.52 6.08
N TRP A 65 -5.70 8.36 5.46
CA TRP A 65 -4.45 7.59 5.44
C TRP A 65 -3.36 8.33 4.68
N ARG A 66 -3.68 8.87 3.51
CA ARG A 66 -2.74 9.64 2.70
C ARG A 66 -2.18 10.83 3.47
N GLU A 67 -3.03 11.54 4.19
CA GLU A 67 -2.62 12.67 5.02
C GLU A 67 -1.68 12.23 6.15
N GLN A 68 -1.99 11.10 6.80
CA GLN A 68 -1.12 10.55 7.83
C GLN A 68 0.24 10.12 7.26
N LEU A 69 0.27 9.52 6.08
CA LEU A 69 1.52 9.15 5.41
C LEU A 69 2.41 10.37 5.15
N ASP A 70 1.83 11.51 4.81
CA ASP A 70 2.58 12.75 4.54
C ASP A 70 3.35 13.23 5.78
N HIS A 71 2.95 12.78 6.98
CA HIS A 71 3.62 13.09 8.24
C HIS A 71 4.39 11.91 8.83
N SER A 72 4.52 10.82 8.09
CA SER A 72 5.15 9.58 8.56
C SER A 72 6.67 9.61 8.37
N GLN A 73 7.41 9.29 9.44
CA GLN A 73 8.87 9.13 9.36
C GLN A 73 9.25 7.95 8.46
N ALA A 74 8.46 6.88 8.47
CA ALA A 74 8.69 5.73 7.60
C ALA A 74 8.57 6.10 6.13
N GLN A 75 7.57 6.92 5.79
CA GLN A 75 7.37 7.42 4.44
C GLN A 75 8.52 8.35 4.02
N ASP A 76 8.99 9.21 4.91
CA ASP A 76 10.13 10.10 4.65
C ASP A 76 11.40 9.30 4.39
N GLU A 77 11.65 8.26 5.17
CA GLU A 77 12.80 7.37 4.94
C GLU A 77 12.68 6.70 3.57
N ALA A 78 11.51 6.18 3.22
CA ALA A 78 11.28 5.51 1.94
C ALA A 78 11.61 6.42 0.76
N LYS A 79 11.21 7.69 0.85
CA LYS A 79 11.49 8.68 -0.19
C LYS A 79 12.96 9.06 -0.23
N SER A 80 13.57 9.38 0.92
CA SER A 80 14.96 9.86 0.99
C SER A 80 15.96 8.79 0.60
N ARG A 81 15.70 7.52 0.91
CA ARG A 81 16.56 6.39 0.57
C ARG A 81 16.24 5.77 -0.78
N LYS A 82 15.20 6.23 -1.46
CA LYS A 82 14.77 5.72 -2.76
C LYS A 82 14.58 4.21 -2.73
N LEU A 83 13.72 3.74 -1.82
CA LEU A 83 13.49 2.30 -1.63
C LEU A 83 12.90 1.62 -2.86
N PHE A 84 12.23 2.38 -3.72
CA PHE A 84 11.58 1.82 -4.91
C PHE A 84 12.34 2.22 -6.17
N LEU A 85 12.61 1.23 -7.03
CA LEU A 85 13.12 1.47 -8.40
C LEU A 85 12.03 2.09 -9.25
N ASN A 86 10.79 1.61 -9.10
CA ASN A 86 9.63 2.22 -9.70
C ASN A 86 8.38 1.85 -8.90
N TYR A 87 7.30 2.61 -9.10
CA TYR A 87 6.01 2.30 -8.49
C TYR A 87 4.87 2.97 -9.26
N ARG A 88 3.66 2.46 -9.03
CA ARG A 88 2.43 3.01 -9.60
C ARG A 88 1.31 2.81 -8.60
N ILE A 89 0.55 3.87 -8.35
CA ILE A 89 -0.60 3.83 -7.46
C ILE A 89 -1.85 4.15 -8.27
N ARG A 90 -2.85 3.28 -8.16
CA ARG A 90 -4.16 3.51 -8.75
C ARG A 90 -5.21 3.39 -7.67
N VAL A 91 -6.13 4.35 -7.62
CA VAL A 91 -7.26 4.39 -6.70
C VAL A 91 -8.53 4.28 -7.51
N ALA A 92 -9.40 3.33 -7.15
CA ALA A 92 -10.60 3.06 -7.94
C ALA A 92 -11.80 2.78 -7.05
N GLU A 93 -12.97 3.26 -7.48
CA GLU A 93 -14.24 2.87 -6.88
C GLU A 93 -14.60 1.46 -7.34
N VAL A 94 -15.06 0.64 -6.41
CA VAL A 94 -15.52 -0.72 -6.74
C VAL A 94 -16.96 -0.64 -7.22
N ASP A 95 -17.17 -1.03 -8.48
CA ASP A 95 -18.51 -1.09 -9.06
C ASP A 95 -19.24 -2.36 -8.62
N ARG A 96 -18.55 -3.47 -8.59
CA ARG A 96 -19.11 -4.77 -8.19
C ARG A 96 -18.12 -5.51 -7.32
N ASP A 97 -18.63 -6.16 -6.29
CA ASP A 97 -17.85 -7.00 -5.38
C ASP A 97 -18.68 -8.25 -5.07
N TYR A 98 -18.30 -9.35 -5.65
CA TYR A 98 -19.01 -10.61 -5.46
C TYR A 98 -18.07 -11.79 -5.60
N GLY A 99 -18.46 -12.90 -5.01
CA GLY A 99 -17.75 -14.18 -5.09
C GLY A 99 -18.72 -15.31 -5.44
N PRO A 100 -18.31 -16.56 -5.28
CA PRO A 100 -19.20 -17.69 -5.50
C PRO A 100 -20.33 -17.64 -4.46
N SER A 101 -21.53 -17.81 -4.91
CA SER A 101 -22.73 -17.77 -4.06
C SER A 101 -23.00 -19.13 -3.41
#